data_bcac51789c6616c37723eaf8fc82ece3
#
_entry.id   bcac51789c6616c37723eaf8fc82ece3
#
_cell.length_a   1.000
_cell.length_b   1.000
_cell.length_c   1.000
_cell.angle_alpha   90.00
_cell.angle_beta   90.00
_cell.angle_gamma   90.00
#
_symmetry.space_group_name_H-M   'P 1'
#
loop_
_entity.id
_entity.type
_entity.pdbx_description
1 polymer ?
#
loop_
_entity_poly.entity_id
_entity_poly.type
_entity_poly.pdbx_seq_one_letter_code
_entity_poly.pdbx_strand_id
1 'polypeptide(L)'
;MHVYLLTVESSSQSGALLQVLPQVLLRNLIEQAPGLFMPMAGDSIEIRLPDGRVQHALVGGFGIDLWRHEDGHFYTSSDPSNPLLTLTIAGDLQPEDVPAGAEIWLSEAKYQAPTATS
;
A
#
# COMPACT_ATOMS: atom_id res chain seq x y z
N MET A 1 -14.19 -8.52 0.88
CA MET A 1 -14.13 -7.88 -0.44
C MET A 1 -12.69 -7.46 -0.72
N HIS A 2 -12.20 -7.79 -1.89
CA HIS A 2 -10.82 -7.46 -2.27
C HIS A 2 -10.76 -6.13 -2.99
N VAL A 3 -9.78 -5.31 -2.66
CA VAL A 3 -9.55 -4.04 -3.31
C VAL A 3 -8.15 -4.03 -3.91
N TYR A 4 -8.07 -3.76 -5.21
CA TYR A 4 -6.79 -3.63 -5.91
C TYR A 4 -6.06 -2.38 -5.44
N LEU A 5 -4.78 -2.54 -5.10
CA LEU A 5 -3.95 -1.43 -4.66
C LEU A 5 -2.97 -0.98 -5.74
N LEU A 6 -2.16 -1.92 -6.26
CA LEU A 6 -1.15 -1.57 -7.27
C LEU A 6 -0.63 -2.83 -7.97
N THR A 7 0.01 -2.62 -9.11
CA THR A 7 0.81 -3.65 -9.78
C THR A 7 2.27 -3.29 -9.57
N VAL A 8 3.03 -4.23 -9.05
CA VAL A 8 4.43 -4.00 -8.67
C VAL A 8 5.30 -3.72 -9.90
N GLU A 9 6.06 -2.64 -9.87
CA GLU A 9 7.11 -2.36 -10.84
C GLU A 9 8.46 -2.79 -10.29
N SER A 10 8.68 -2.59 -8.99
CA SER A 10 9.89 -3.01 -8.31
C SER A 10 9.64 -3.13 -6.82
N SER A 11 10.51 -3.85 -6.15
CA SER A 11 10.48 -3.97 -4.70
C SER A 11 11.91 -3.94 -4.15
N SER A 12 12.06 -3.46 -2.93
CA SER A 12 13.35 -3.39 -2.27
C SER A 12 13.20 -3.62 -0.78
N GLN A 13 14.24 -4.20 -0.19
CA GLN A 13 14.24 -4.44 1.24
C GLN A 13 14.55 -3.15 1.99
N SER A 14 13.74 -2.86 3.01
CA SER A 14 13.95 -1.72 3.89
C SER A 14 13.85 -2.22 5.33
N GLY A 15 14.99 -2.60 5.91
CA GLY A 15 15.01 -3.24 7.21
C GLY A 15 14.26 -4.57 7.19
N ALA A 16 13.29 -4.74 8.07
CA ALA A 16 12.47 -5.95 8.15
C ALA A 16 11.25 -5.90 7.22
N LEU A 17 11.08 -4.80 6.48
CA LEU A 17 9.93 -4.58 5.61
C LEU A 17 10.37 -4.62 4.15
N LEU A 18 9.42 -4.92 3.28
CA LEU A 18 9.63 -4.89 1.83
C LEU A 18 8.84 -3.70 1.28
N GLN A 19 9.55 -2.73 0.71
CA GLN A 19 8.91 -1.58 0.07
C GLN A 19 8.60 -1.92 -1.37
N VAL A 20 7.39 -1.61 -1.82
CA VAL A 20 6.97 -1.84 -3.21
C VAL A 20 6.67 -0.53 -3.91
N LEU A 21 6.97 -0.50 -5.21
CA LEU A 21 6.68 0.61 -6.09
C LEU A 21 5.79 0.11 -7.22
N PRO A 22 4.94 0.94 -7.82
CA PRO A 22 4.85 2.39 -7.65
C PRO A 22 4.11 2.81 -6.38
N GLN A 23 4.23 4.08 -6.06
CA GLN A 23 3.41 4.70 -5.03
C GLN A 23 1.97 4.83 -5.53
N VAL A 24 1.03 4.87 -4.60
CA VAL A 24 -0.40 4.97 -4.91
C VAL A 24 -0.88 6.40 -4.63
N LEU A 25 -1.51 7.02 -5.62
CA LEU A 25 -2.14 8.32 -5.40
C LEU A 25 -3.39 8.16 -4.56
N LEU A 26 -3.49 8.92 -3.49
CA LEU A 26 -4.61 8.83 -2.56
C LEU A 26 -5.96 9.03 -3.27
N ARG A 27 -6.04 10.03 -4.15
CA ARG A 27 -7.27 10.32 -4.88
C ARG A 27 -7.72 9.13 -5.74
N ASN A 28 -6.77 8.46 -6.39
CA ASN A 28 -7.10 7.30 -7.21
C ASN A 28 -7.70 6.17 -6.36
N LEU A 29 -7.15 5.97 -5.18
CA LEU A 29 -7.67 4.94 -4.28
C LEU A 29 -9.06 5.30 -3.77
N ILE A 30 -9.29 6.56 -3.41
CA ILE A 30 -10.59 7.03 -2.94
C ILE A 30 -11.64 6.90 -4.03
N GLU A 31 -11.31 7.24 -5.27
CA GLU A 31 -12.24 7.13 -6.40
C GLU A 31 -12.56 5.67 -6.73
N GLN A 32 -11.57 4.79 -6.61
CA GLN A 32 -11.75 3.36 -6.87
C GLN A 32 -12.57 2.69 -5.79
N ALA A 33 -12.40 3.10 -4.54
CA ALA A 33 -13.05 2.47 -3.40
C ALA A 33 -13.56 3.55 -2.42
N PRO A 34 -14.66 4.24 -2.77
CA PRO A 34 -15.20 5.29 -1.89
C PRO A 34 -15.57 4.75 -0.52
N GLY A 35 -15.21 5.48 0.53
CA GLY A 35 -15.51 5.08 1.89
C GLY A 35 -14.56 4.04 2.47
N LEU A 36 -13.58 3.59 1.71
CA LEU A 36 -12.59 2.64 2.20
C LEU A 36 -11.75 3.26 3.32
N PHE A 37 -11.60 2.52 4.42
CA PHE A 37 -10.59 2.87 5.41
C PHE A 37 -9.21 2.59 4.81
N MET A 38 -8.30 3.54 4.98
CA MET A 38 -6.94 3.38 4.46
C MET A 38 -6.28 2.14 5.04
N PRO A 39 -5.57 1.36 4.22
CA PRO A 39 -4.80 0.24 4.74
C PRO A 39 -3.82 0.69 5.83
N MET A 40 -3.69 -0.13 6.85
CA MET A 40 -2.79 0.14 7.96
C MET A 40 -1.99 -1.11 8.31
N ALA A 41 -0.94 -0.91 9.09
CA ALA A 41 -0.10 -2.02 9.51
C ALA A 41 -0.93 -3.14 10.13
N GLY A 42 -0.69 -4.36 9.69
CA GLY A 42 -1.42 -5.53 10.16
C GLY A 42 -2.60 -5.95 9.29
N ASP A 43 -3.02 -5.12 8.35
CA ASP A 43 -4.08 -5.51 7.42
C ASP A 43 -3.58 -6.61 6.48
N SER A 44 -4.47 -7.56 6.15
CA SER A 44 -4.13 -8.67 5.26
C SER A 44 -4.14 -8.24 3.81
N ILE A 45 -3.13 -8.68 3.08
CA ILE A 45 -3.06 -8.46 1.62
C ILE A 45 -2.83 -9.78 0.90
N GLU A 46 -3.24 -9.79 -0.36
CA GLU A 46 -3.05 -10.89 -1.29
C GLU A 46 -2.11 -10.42 -2.38
N ILE A 47 -1.07 -11.20 -2.61
CA ILE A 47 -0.08 -10.92 -3.65
C ILE A 47 -0.33 -11.93 -4.76
N ARG A 48 -0.85 -11.47 -5.89
CA ARG A 48 -1.14 -12.31 -7.05
C ARG A 48 0.05 -12.25 -8.01
N LEU A 49 0.75 -13.36 -8.09
CA LEU A 49 1.97 -13.45 -8.89
C LEU A 49 1.63 -13.59 -10.38
N PRO A 50 2.56 -13.16 -11.27
CA PRO A 50 2.31 -13.26 -12.72
C PRO A 50 2.06 -14.68 -13.23
N ASP A 51 2.57 -15.69 -12.51
CA ASP A 51 2.36 -17.09 -12.89
C ASP A 51 1.03 -17.68 -12.38
N GLY A 52 0.22 -16.86 -11.72
CA GLY A 52 -1.09 -17.27 -11.20
C GLY A 52 -1.08 -17.72 -9.75
N ARG A 53 0.08 -17.85 -9.13
CA ARG A 53 0.15 -18.20 -7.71
C ARG A 53 -0.28 -17.00 -6.86
N VAL A 54 -0.77 -17.29 -5.68
CA VAL A 54 -1.22 -16.29 -4.72
C VAL A 54 -0.46 -16.48 -3.41
N GLN A 55 0.09 -15.40 -2.90
CA GLN A 55 0.71 -15.37 -1.58
C GLN A 55 -0.08 -14.42 -0.69
N HIS A 56 -0.03 -14.67 0.61
CA HIS A 56 -0.66 -13.82 1.61
C HIS A 56 0.41 -13.18 2.48
N ALA A 57 0.18 -11.93 2.84
CA ALA A 57 1.10 -11.17 3.68
C ALA A 57 0.31 -10.12 4.46
N LEU A 58 1.03 -9.31 5.22
CA LEU A 58 0.43 -8.22 5.99
C LEU A 58 1.01 -6.89 5.53
N VAL A 59 0.21 -5.86 5.62
CA VAL A 59 0.69 -4.49 5.42
C VAL A 59 1.66 -4.16 6.54
N GLY A 60 2.86 -3.70 6.20
CA GLY A 60 3.81 -3.15 7.16
C GLY A 60 3.57 -1.68 7.42
N GLY A 61 3.10 -0.97 6.40
CA GLY A 61 2.72 0.42 6.47
C GLY A 61 2.20 0.90 5.14
N PHE A 62 1.42 1.96 5.17
CA PHE A 62 0.88 2.57 3.95
C PHE A 62 0.69 4.05 4.24
N GLY A 63 1.60 4.87 3.74
CA GLY A 63 1.57 6.27 4.10
C GLY A 63 2.45 7.14 3.22
N ILE A 64 2.41 8.43 3.52
CA ILE A 64 3.16 9.44 2.81
C ILE A 64 4.65 9.25 3.07
N ASP A 65 5.44 9.30 2.00
CA ASP A 65 6.89 9.24 2.11
C ASP A 65 7.41 10.60 2.57
N LEU A 66 7.98 10.62 3.78
CA LEU A 66 8.54 11.82 4.38
C LEU A 66 10.03 11.62 4.62
N TRP A 67 10.82 12.67 4.35
CA TRP A 67 12.22 12.65 4.73
C TRP A 67 12.56 13.88 5.55
N ARG A 68 13.52 13.71 6.45
CA ARG A 68 13.96 14.78 7.33
C ARG A 68 15.12 15.54 6.66
N HIS A 69 14.96 16.85 6.55
CA HIS A 69 16.01 17.72 6.04
C HIS A 69 16.95 18.17 7.17
N GLU A 70 18.09 18.74 6.80
CA GLU A 70 19.10 19.24 7.76
C GLU A 70 18.52 20.26 8.75
N ASP A 71 17.50 21.02 8.34
CA ASP A 71 16.86 22.01 9.19
C ASP A 71 15.93 21.38 10.25
N GLY A 72 15.79 20.06 10.26
CA GLY A 72 14.94 19.33 11.19
C GLY A 72 13.50 19.22 10.77
N HIS A 73 13.09 19.83 9.67
CA HIS A 73 11.73 19.71 9.14
C HIS A 73 11.58 18.47 8.27
N PHE A 74 10.36 17.97 8.18
CA PHE A 74 10.03 16.86 7.31
C PHE A 74 9.43 17.39 6.00
N TYR A 75 9.84 16.77 4.92
CA TYR A 75 9.41 17.13 3.57
C TYR A 75 8.87 15.90 2.83
N THR A 76 7.98 16.13 1.90
CA THR A 76 7.50 15.12 0.98
C THR A 76 7.53 15.67 -0.44
N SER A 77 7.81 14.80 -1.41
CA SER A 77 7.71 15.17 -2.82
C SER A 77 6.26 15.15 -3.31
N SER A 78 5.35 14.64 -2.48
CA SER A 78 3.94 14.52 -2.85
C SER A 78 3.22 15.86 -2.74
N ASP A 79 2.20 16.03 -3.60
CA ASP A 79 1.27 17.13 -3.48
C ASP A 79 0.42 16.93 -2.22
N PRO A 80 0.39 17.87 -1.27
CA PRO A 80 -0.42 17.72 -0.06
C PRO A 80 -1.91 17.50 -0.32
N SER A 81 -2.44 17.97 -1.45
CA SER A 81 -3.85 17.79 -1.79
C SER A 81 -4.14 16.41 -2.40
N ASN A 82 -3.11 15.72 -2.87
CA ASN A 82 -3.22 14.39 -3.45
C ASN A 82 -1.90 13.63 -3.25
N PRO A 83 -1.62 13.19 -2.01
CA PRO A 83 -0.33 12.60 -1.70
C PRO A 83 -0.13 11.24 -2.36
N LEU A 84 1.13 10.93 -2.61
CA LEU A 84 1.56 9.59 -3.01
C LEU A 84 1.79 8.76 -1.75
N LEU A 85 1.24 7.57 -1.73
CA LEU A 85 1.34 6.67 -0.59
C LEU A 85 2.25 5.49 -0.94
N THR A 86 3.19 5.20 -0.07
CA THR A 86 4.12 4.09 -0.23
C THR A 86 3.63 2.91 0.60
N LEU A 87 3.54 1.75 -0.05
CA LEU A 87 3.18 0.50 0.63
C LEU A 87 4.45 -0.25 1.04
N THR A 88 4.49 -0.67 2.30
CA THR A 88 5.48 -1.62 2.77
C THR A 88 4.77 -2.89 3.23
N ILE A 89 5.42 -4.04 3.01
CA ILE A 89 4.87 -5.35 3.32
C ILE A 89 5.67 -5.96 4.46
N ALA A 90 4.97 -6.45 5.47
CA ALA A 90 5.57 -7.16 6.59
C ALA A 90 5.60 -8.66 6.32
N GLY A 91 6.59 -9.36 6.87
CA GLY A 91 6.77 -10.79 6.71
C GLY A 91 8.19 -11.09 6.24
N ASP A 92 8.49 -12.37 6.13
CA ASP A 92 9.83 -12.83 5.71
C ASP A 92 9.92 -12.91 4.19
N LEU A 93 9.48 -11.85 3.50
CA LEU A 93 9.51 -11.80 2.04
C LEU A 93 10.80 -11.14 1.55
N GLN A 94 11.29 -11.66 0.45
CA GLN A 94 12.43 -11.11 -0.28
C GLN A 94 11.92 -10.40 -1.53
N PRO A 95 12.70 -9.48 -2.13
CA PRO A 95 12.27 -8.83 -3.37
C PRO A 95 11.86 -9.79 -4.48
N GLU A 96 12.53 -10.94 -4.58
CA GLU A 96 12.19 -11.96 -5.60
C GLU A 96 10.85 -12.64 -5.34
N ASP A 97 10.31 -12.54 -4.12
CA ASP A 97 8.98 -13.07 -3.81
C ASP A 97 7.86 -12.17 -4.30
N VAL A 98 8.20 -10.92 -4.61
CA VAL A 98 7.25 -9.92 -5.10
C VAL A 98 7.82 -9.30 -6.38
N PRO A 99 7.82 -10.07 -7.49
CA PRO A 99 8.42 -9.60 -8.73
C PRO A 99 7.58 -8.55 -9.43
N ALA A 100 8.20 -7.87 -10.41
CA ALA A 100 7.47 -6.97 -11.29
C ALA A 100 6.31 -7.71 -11.96
N GLY A 101 5.16 -7.07 -12.03
CA GLY A 101 3.94 -7.66 -12.57
C GLY A 101 3.04 -8.30 -11.54
N ALA A 102 3.51 -8.50 -10.31
CA ALA A 102 2.65 -8.97 -9.22
C ALA A 102 1.61 -7.90 -8.87
N GLU A 103 0.40 -8.33 -8.58
CA GLU A 103 -0.68 -7.44 -8.14
C GLU A 103 -0.86 -7.53 -6.64
N ILE A 104 -1.00 -6.39 -6.00
CA ILE A 104 -1.27 -6.32 -4.56
C ILE A 104 -2.73 -5.95 -4.36
N TRP A 105 -3.44 -6.78 -3.62
CA TRP A 105 -4.86 -6.61 -3.30
C TRP A 105 -5.05 -6.60 -1.80
N LEU A 106 -5.87 -5.68 -1.31
CA LEU A 106 -6.29 -5.69 0.09
C LEU A 106 -7.33 -6.81 0.26
N SER A 107 -7.03 -7.79 1.13
CA SER A 107 -7.86 -8.99 1.26
C SER A 107 -9.18 -8.72 1.97
N GLU A 108 -9.12 -7.89 3.01
CA GLU A 108 -10.29 -7.59 3.83
C GLU A 108 -10.49 -6.08 3.88
N ALA A 109 -11.07 -5.54 2.81
CA ALA A 109 -11.37 -4.12 2.75
C ALA A 109 -12.40 -3.75 3.81
N LYS A 110 -12.12 -2.72 4.57
CA LYS A 110 -13.03 -2.18 5.58
C LYS A 110 -13.54 -0.84 5.10
N TYR A 111 -14.84 -0.68 5.15
CA TYR A 111 -15.48 0.54 4.69
C TYR A 111 -16.09 1.29 5.86
N GLN A 112 -16.07 2.61 5.75
CA GLN A 112 -16.77 3.45 6.70
C GLN A 112 -18.25 3.08 6.66
N ALA A 113 -18.83 2.78 7.82
CA ALA A 113 -20.24 2.46 7.89
C ALA A 113 -21.03 3.66 7.33
N PRO A 114 -22.06 3.39 6.49
CA PRO A 114 -22.90 4.49 6.05
C PRO A 114 -23.41 5.20 7.29
N THR A 115 -23.22 6.51 7.32
CA THR A 115 -23.71 7.32 8.42
C THR A 115 -25.18 6.97 8.60
N ALA A 116 -25.50 6.34 9.71
CA ALA A 116 -26.87 6.01 9.97
C ALA A 116 -27.65 7.32 9.89
N THR A 117 -28.29 7.53 8.80
CA THR A 117 -29.31 8.53 8.74
C THR A 117 -30.47 8.01 9.54
N SER A 118 -30.32 8.15 10.73
CA SER A 118 -31.53 8.04 11.54
C SER A 118 -32.09 9.42 11.64
#